data_efb64551accaddc929a0a7c947d29f9e
#
_entry.id   efb64551accaddc929a0a7c947d29f9e
#
_cell.length_a   1.000
_cell.length_b   1.000
_cell.length_c   1.000
_cell.angle_alpha   90.00
_cell.angle_beta   90.00
_cell.angle_gamma   90.00
#
_symmetry.space_group_name_H-M   'P 1'
#
loop_
_entity.id
_entity.type
_entity.pdbx_description
1 polymer ?
#
loop_
_entity_poly.entity_id
_entity_poly.type
_entity_poly.pdbx_seq_one_letter_code
_entity_poly.pdbx_strand_id
1 'polypeptide(L)'
;GMVSTFGMLGRTAPLHIYAPAGFSNIMKMQIDFFCKDLEYEVVFHDVDTNAKNIIYEDRSLTVETVPLSHRVPCCGFIFREKQTLPHILRDMTDYYKVPVSQFNNIKNGADWVDEEGNVIPYTRLTKPSEPARSYAYCSDTRYLPMLHECLKDVNVLYHESTYSEEDEAMAKLYFHSTAAQAAQVASDANVGKLVLGHYSARYEDENRLLEEAKNIFPNTVLSDEGLIIDV
;
A
#
# COMPACT_ATOMS: atom_id res chain seq x y z
N GLY A 1 -14.28 -18.50 -7.67
CA GLY A 1 -14.15 -18.53 -6.20
C GLY A 1 -14.66 -17.24 -5.57
N MET A 2 -13.80 -16.23 -5.35
CA MET A 2 -14.13 -15.03 -4.54
C MET A 2 -15.42 -14.32 -4.95
N VAL A 3 -15.65 -14.10 -6.25
CA VAL A 3 -16.87 -13.41 -6.75
C VAL A 3 -18.14 -14.19 -6.35
N SER A 4 -18.18 -15.50 -6.60
CA SER A 4 -19.35 -16.33 -6.22
C SER A 4 -19.51 -16.42 -4.70
N THR A 5 -18.42 -16.50 -3.95
CA THR A 5 -18.46 -16.49 -2.48
C THR A 5 -19.07 -15.22 -1.93
N PHE A 6 -18.72 -14.05 -2.45
CA PHE A 6 -19.34 -12.78 -2.06
C PHE A 6 -20.85 -12.75 -2.34
N GLY A 7 -21.29 -13.32 -3.49
CA GLY A 7 -22.72 -13.49 -3.76
C GLY A 7 -23.42 -14.37 -2.73
N MET A 8 -22.85 -15.54 -2.43
CA MET A 8 -23.40 -16.45 -1.41
C MET A 8 -23.45 -15.82 0.00
N LEU A 9 -22.55 -14.89 0.31
CA LEU A 9 -22.53 -14.14 1.57
C LEU A 9 -23.46 -12.92 1.56
N GLY A 10 -24.27 -12.72 0.51
CA GLY A 10 -25.27 -11.66 0.44
C GLY A 10 -24.73 -10.28 0.13
N ARG A 11 -23.60 -10.17 -0.59
CA ARG A 11 -23.08 -8.87 -1.04
C ARG A 11 -24.07 -8.22 -2.01
N THR A 12 -24.42 -6.96 -1.77
CA THR A 12 -25.24 -6.13 -2.67
C THR A 12 -24.48 -4.92 -3.22
N ALA A 13 -23.43 -4.46 -2.51
CA ALA A 13 -22.61 -3.35 -2.96
C ALA A 13 -21.70 -3.74 -4.15
N PRO A 14 -21.47 -2.86 -5.14
CA PRO A 14 -20.61 -3.15 -6.27
C PRO A 14 -19.22 -3.63 -5.86
N LEU A 15 -18.65 -4.55 -6.62
CA LEU A 15 -17.27 -4.99 -6.50
C LEU A 15 -16.43 -4.37 -7.61
N HIS A 16 -15.53 -3.48 -7.27
CA HIS A 16 -14.61 -2.87 -8.21
C HIS A 16 -13.35 -3.71 -8.33
N ILE A 17 -12.95 -4.03 -9.57
CA ILE A 17 -11.73 -4.79 -9.91
C ILE A 17 -10.86 -3.92 -10.80
N TYR A 18 -9.66 -3.62 -10.33
CA TYR A 18 -8.61 -2.88 -11.05
C TYR A 18 -7.60 -3.89 -11.60
N ALA A 19 -7.46 -3.95 -12.91
CA ALA A 19 -6.62 -4.96 -13.56
C ALA A 19 -6.10 -4.47 -14.92
N PRO A 20 -5.03 -5.07 -15.46
CA PRO A 20 -4.56 -4.76 -16.81
C PRO A 20 -5.64 -4.93 -17.87
N ALA A 21 -5.58 -4.11 -18.92
CA ALA A 21 -6.52 -4.14 -20.03
C ALA A 21 -6.69 -5.57 -20.60
N GLY A 22 -7.93 -5.93 -20.88
CA GLY A 22 -8.29 -7.26 -21.39
C GLY A 22 -8.60 -8.32 -20.31
N PHE A 23 -8.20 -8.12 -19.05
CA PHE A 23 -8.54 -9.03 -17.96
C PHE A 23 -10.07 -9.13 -17.76
N SER A 24 -10.76 -8.00 -17.93
CA SER A 24 -12.23 -7.94 -17.83
C SER A 24 -12.93 -8.92 -18.76
N ASN A 25 -12.43 -9.15 -19.99
CA ASN A 25 -13.04 -10.06 -20.94
C ASN A 25 -12.99 -11.52 -20.44
N ILE A 26 -11.85 -11.92 -19.88
CA ILE A 26 -11.68 -13.27 -19.32
C ILE A 26 -12.59 -13.47 -18.11
N MET A 27 -12.61 -12.49 -17.20
CA MET A 27 -13.41 -12.57 -15.98
C MET A 27 -14.92 -12.54 -16.28
N LYS A 28 -15.38 -11.68 -17.19
CA LYS A 28 -16.79 -11.61 -17.58
C LYS A 28 -17.26 -12.97 -18.11
N MET A 29 -16.50 -13.59 -19.02
CA MET A 29 -16.85 -14.91 -19.55
C MET A 29 -17.01 -15.96 -18.43
N GLN A 30 -16.14 -15.96 -17.43
CA GLN A 30 -16.24 -16.89 -16.29
C GLN A 30 -17.41 -16.54 -15.37
N ILE A 31 -17.64 -15.25 -15.09
CA ILE A 31 -18.75 -14.80 -14.25
C ILE A 31 -20.07 -15.16 -14.93
N ASP A 32 -20.24 -14.89 -16.21
CA ASP A 32 -21.45 -15.19 -16.98
C ASP A 32 -21.76 -16.69 -17.02
N PHE A 33 -20.71 -17.52 -16.99
CA PHE A 33 -20.89 -18.98 -17.00
C PHE A 33 -21.21 -19.56 -15.61
N PHE A 34 -20.47 -19.12 -14.56
CA PHE A 34 -20.52 -19.74 -13.24
C PHE A 34 -21.35 -18.99 -12.20
N CYS A 35 -21.66 -17.70 -12.41
CA CYS A 35 -22.24 -16.81 -11.41
C CYS A 35 -23.48 -16.10 -11.95
N LYS A 36 -24.50 -16.88 -12.39
CA LYS A 36 -25.68 -16.35 -13.12
C LYS A 36 -26.60 -15.43 -12.32
N ASP A 37 -26.59 -15.53 -10.98
CA ASP A 37 -27.53 -14.84 -10.11
C ASP A 37 -26.83 -13.99 -9.06
N LEU A 38 -25.85 -13.16 -9.48
CA LEU A 38 -25.21 -12.20 -8.58
C LEU A 38 -26.15 -11.04 -8.27
N GLU A 39 -26.38 -10.77 -6.99
CA GLU A 39 -27.16 -9.62 -6.52
C GLU A 39 -26.36 -8.31 -6.49
N TYR A 40 -25.12 -8.32 -6.98
CA TYR A 40 -24.24 -7.16 -7.03
C TYR A 40 -23.54 -7.03 -8.39
N GLU A 41 -23.19 -5.81 -8.72
CA GLU A 41 -22.44 -5.49 -9.94
C GLU A 41 -20.95 -5.76 -9.75
N VAL A 42 -20.28 -6.30 -10.79
CA VAL A 42 -18.82 -6.37 -10.88
C VAL A 42 -18.34 -5.34 -11.89
N VAL A 43 -17.68 -4.29 -11.39
CA VAL A 43 -17.20 -3.16 -12.17
C VAL A 43 -15.70 -3.33 -12.43
N PHE A 44 -15.30 -3.33 -13.70
CA PHE A 44 -13.88 -3.44 -14.10
C PHE A 44 -13.31 -2.09 -14.46
N HIS A 45 -12.10 -1.83 -13.99
CA HIS A 45 -11.31 -0.64 -14.28
C HIS A 45 -9.98 -1.10 -14.92
N ASP A 46 -9.75 -0.69 -16.16
CA ASP A 46 -8.48 -0.96 -16.83
C ASP A 46 -7.36 -0.12 -16.22
N VAL A 47 -6.25 -0.76 -15.91
CA VAL A 47 -5.06 -0.15 -15.31
C VAL A 47 -3.94 -0.11 -16.34
N ASP A 48 -3.33 1.07 -16.50
CA ASP A 48 -2.07 1.20 -17.23
C ASP A 48 -0.91 0.69 -16.36
N THR A 49 -0.32 -0.42 -16.77
CA THR A 49 0.78 -1.07 -16.04
C THR A 49 2.15 -0.43 -16.30
N ASN A 50 2.24 0.53 -17.23
CA ASN A 50 3.50 1.15 -17.63
C ASN A 50 3.72 2.54 -17.00
N ALA A 51 2.73 3.04 -16.27
CA ALA A 51 2.79 4.37 -15.67
C ALA A 51 2.40 4.34 -14.19
N LYS A 52 2.95 5.29 -13.42
CA LYS A 52 2.50 5.56 -12.05
C LYS A 52 1.27 6.46 -12.12
N ASN A 53 0.11 5.91 -11.77
CA ASN A 53 -1.17 6.61 -11.79
C ASN A 53 -1.94 6.37 -10.49
N ILE A 54 -2.70 7.36 -10.03
CA ILE A 54 -3.71 7.15 -9.00
C ILE A 54 -4.91 6.46 -9.65
N ILE A 55 -5.19 5.23 -9.21
CA ILE A 55 -6.32 4.41 -9.73
C ILE A 55 -7.52 4.42 -8.80
N TYR A 56 -7.32 4.75 -7.54
CA TYR A 56 -8.38 4.90 -6.55
C TYR A 56 -8.03 6.02 -5.59
N GLU A 57 -9.03 6.79 -5.22
CA GLU A 57 -8.91 7.84 -4.22
C GLU A 57 -10.24 8.01 -3.50
N ASP A 58 -10.18 8.08 -2.17
CA ASP A 58 -11.30 8.47 -1.33
C ASP A 58 -10.88 9.52 -0.29
N ARG A 59 -11.70 9.71 0.74
CA ARG A 59 -11.43 10.68 1.81
C ARG A 59 -10.22 10.30 2.67
N SER A 60 -9.87 9.02 2.75
CA SER A 60 -8.90 8.47 3.71
C SER A 60 -7.61 7.99 3.07
N LEU A 61 -7.65 7.53 1.83
CA LEU A 61 -6.47 6.96 1.17
C LEU A 61 -6.44 7.20 -0.35
N THR A 62 -5.27 7.00 -0.93
CA THR A 62 -5.05 6.84 -2.37
C THR A 62 -4.43 5.49 -2.67
N VAL A 63 -4.71 4.94 -3.86
CA VAL A 63 -4.01 3.78 -4.40
C VAL A 63 -3.36 4.17 -5.71
N GLU A 64 -2.04 3.98 -5.80
CA GLU A 64 -1.22 4.29 -6.96
C GLU A 64 -0.68 3.01 -7.58
N THR A 65 -0.53 2.97 -8.91
CA THR A 65 0.19 1.91 -9.61
C THR A 65 1.70 2.15 -9.58
N VAL A 66 2.46 1.05 -9.59
CA VAL A 66 3.92 1.06 -9.72
C VAL A 66 4.27 0.19 -10.93
N PRO A 67 4.91 0.74 -11.97
CA PRO A 67 5.35 -0.05 -13.11
C PRO A 67 6.31 -1.16 -12.69
N LEU A 68 5.98 -2.39 -13.05
CA LEU A 68 6.82 -3.57 -12.83
C LEU A 68 7.20 -4.21 -14.17
N SER A 69 8.13 -5.15 -14.17
CA SER A 69 8.60 -5.80 -15.39
C SER A 69 8.57 -7.33 -15.24
N HIS A 70 7.59 -7.94 -15.88
CA HIS A 70 7.44 -9.39 -15.96
C HIS A 70 7.11 -9.83 -17.38
N ARG A 71 6.96 -11.14 -17.61
CA ARG A 71 6.61 -11.71 -18.94
C ARG A 71 5.22 -11.31 -19.44
N VAL A 72 4.32 -11.03 -18.50
CA VAL A 72 2.98 -10.50 -18.77
C VAL A 72 2.87 -9.08 -18.20
N PRO A 73 1.99 -8.22 -18.75
CA PRO A 73 1.76 -6.90 -18.19
C PRO A 73 1.37 -6.99 -16.71
N CYS A 74 2.11 -6.32 -15.84
CA CYS A 74 1.88 -6.31 -14.40
C CYS A 74 2.25 -4.94 -13.81
N CYS A 75 1.70 -4.64 -12.65
CA CYS A 75 2.08 -3.49 -11.84
C CYS A 75 1.98 -3.84 -10.36
N GLY A 76 2.75 -3.16 -9.56
CA GLY A 76 2.56 -3.09 -8.12
C GLY A 76 1.57 -2.01 -7.74
N PHE A 77 1.31 -1.90 -6.44
CA PHE A 77 0.39 -0.92 -5.89
C PHE A 77 0.99 -0.27 -4.65
N ILE A 78 0.74 1.04 -4.48
CA ILE A 78 1.05 1.76 -3.25
C ILE A 78 -0.26 2.25 -2.66
N PHE A 79 -0.52 1.88 -1.43
CA PHE A 79 -1.61 2.39 -0.60
C PHE A 79 -1.05 3.48 0.29
N ARG A 80 -1.59 4.69 0.23
CA ARG A 80 -1.16 5.82 1.06
C ARG A 80 -2.35 6.40 1.81
N GLU A 81 -2.27 6.43 3.12
CA GLU A 81 -3.23 7.20 3.92
C GLU A 81 -3.07 8.70 3.63
N LYS A 82 -4.18 9.41 3.68
CA LYS A 82 -4.16 10.88 3.67
C LYS A 82 -3.94 11.37 5.10
N GLN A 83 -3.05 12.34 5.27
CA GLN A 83 -2.83 12.94 6.58
C GLN A 83 -4.12 13.53 7.12
N THR A 84 -4.54 13.09 8.29
CA THR A 84 -5.71 13.63 8.98
C THR A 84 -5.38 14.92 9.71
N LEU A 85 -6.41 15.75 9.92
CA LEU A 85 -6.24 16.98 10.71
C LEU A 85 -5.99 16.63 12.18
N PRO A 86 -5.28 17.51 12.94
CA PRO A 86 -5.08 17.35 14.37
C PRO A 86 -6.39 17.17 15.13
N HIS A 87 -6.33 16.49 16.27
CA HIS A 87 -7.46 16.29 17.16
C HIS A 87 -7.62 17.47 18.13
N ILE A 88 -8.83 17.95 18.29
CA ILE A 88 -9.13 18.98 19.30
C ILE A 88 -8.98 18.41 20.71
N LEU A 89 -8.26 19.11 21.58
CA LEU A 89 -8.16 18.86 23.01
C LEU A 89 -9.35 19.55 23.69
N ARG A 90 -10.44 18.79 23.95
CA ARG A 90 -11.70 19.33 24.49
C ARG A 90 -11.47 20.08 25.80
N ASP A 91 -10.71 19.54 26.73
CA ASP A 91 -10.41 20.15 28.01
C ASP A 91 -9.77 21.55 27.85
N MET A 92 -8.87 21.70 26.85
CA MET A 92 -8.23 22.98 26.59
C MET A 92 -9.16 23.95 25.89
N THR A 93 -9.96 23.48 24.92
CA THR A 93 -10.92 24.35 24.24
C THR A 93 -12.03 24.82 25.20
N ASP A 94 -12.47 23.99 26.12
CA ASP A 94 -13.44 24.33 27.14
C ASP A 94 -12.84 25.32 28.16
N TYR A 95 -11.58 25.13 28.60
CA TYR A 95 -10.85 26.05 29.46
C TYR A 95 -10.72 27.47 28.87
N TYR A 96 -10.35 27.55 27.58
CA TYR A 96 -10.21 28.83 26.87
C TYR A 96 -11.53 29.34 26.28
N LYS A 97 -12.66 28.68 26.54
CA LYS A 97 -14.02 29.03 26.04
C LYS A 97 -14.06 29.16 24.51
N VAL A 98 -13.33 28.31 23.81
CA VAL A 98 -13.26 28.32 22.32
C VAL A 98 -14.59 27.82 21.75
N PRO A 99 -15.30 28.61 20.93
CA PRO A 99 -16.52 28.16 20.28
C PRO A 99 -16.29 27.00 19.34
N VAL A 100 -17.23 26.04 19.29
CA VAL A 100 -17.16 24.88 18.40
C VAL A 100 -16.98 25.27 16.92
N SER A 101 -17.55 26.42 16.52
CA SER A 101 -17.42 26.99 15.16
C SER A 101 -15.98 27.28 14.75
N GLN A 102 -15.05 27.46 15.71
CA GLN A 102 -13.63 27.71 15.45
C GLN A 102 -12.79 26.42 15.35
N PHE A 103 -13.32 25.27 15.73
CA PHE A 103 -12.54 24.03 15.77
C PHE A 103 -11.93 23.64 14.41
N ASN A 104 -12.66 23.90 13.32
CA ASN A 104 -12.12 23.61 11.98
C ASN A 104 -10.96 24.55 11.61
N ASN A 105 -11.03 25.80 11.97
CA ASN A 105 -9.95 26.77 11.75
C ASN A 105 -8.72 26.39 12.57
N ILE A 106 -8.89 26.02 13.84
CA ILE A 106 -7.83 25.59 14.75
C ILE A 106 -7.15 24.30 14.24
N LYS A 107 -7.93 23.32 13.78
CA LYS A 107 -7.40 22.09 13.15
C LYS A 107 -6.56 22.39 11.90
N ASN A 108 -6.86 23.46 11.21
CA ASN A 108 -6.09 23.93 10.03
C ASN A 108 -4.95 24.88 10.40
N GLY A 109 -4.60 24.99 11.69
CA GLY A 109 -3.44 25.72 12.15
C GLY A 109 -3.69 27.19 12.55
N ALA A 110 -4.95 27.63 12.63
CA ALA A 110 -5.27 28.98 13.10
C ALA A 110 -5.19 29.07 14.63
N ASP A 111 -4.49 30.06 15.14
CA ASP A 111 -4.50 30.37 16.54
C ASP A 111 -5.85 30.97 16.97
N TRP A 112 -6.21 30.79 18.24
CA TRP A 112 -7.42 31.35 18.81
C TRP A 112 -7.10 32.69 19.53
N VAL A 113 -7.90 33.72 19.30
CA VAL A 113 -7.83 34.97 20.04
C VAL A 113 -9.06 35.10 20.93
N ASP A 114 -8.87 35.21 22.23
CA ASP A 114 -9.95 35.36 23.20
C ASP A 114 -10.54 36.77 23.21
N GLU A 115 -11.58 36.99 24.02
CA GLU A 115 -12.26 38.30 24.15
C GLU A 115 -11.39 39.39 24.75
N GLU A 116 -10.30 39.02 25.44
CA GLU A 116 -9.31 39.90 26.04
C GLU A 116 -8.15 40.25 25.11
N GLY A 117 -8.12 39.62 23.92
CA GLY A 117 -7.06 39.81 22.91
C GLY A 117 -5.85 38.91 23.12
N ASN A 118 -5.89 37.90 24.02
CA ASN A 118 -4.81 36.95 24.20
C ASN A 118 -4.79 35.92 23.04
N VAL A 119 -3.62 35.67 22.48
CA VAL A 119 -3.43 34.67 21.41
C VAL A 119 -3.10 33.32 22.03
N ILE A 120 -3.93 32.34 21.80
CA ILE A 120 -3.73 30.95 22.22
C ILE A 120 -3.30 30.14 20.98
N PRO A 121 -2.05 29.65 20.94
CA PRO A 121 -1.57 28.87 19.80
C PRO A 121 -2.40 27.62 19.56
N TYR A 122 -2.67 27.29 18.29
CA TYR A 122 -3.43 26.07 17.92
C TYR A 122 -2.79 24.80 18.46
N THR A 123 -1.45 24.75 18.58
CA THR A 123 -0.71 23.62 19.15
C THR A 123 -1.06 23.35 20.62
N ARG A 124 -1.57 24.35 21.34
CA ARG A 124 -2.08 24.19 22.72
C ARG A 124 -3.51 23.65 22.76
N LEU A 125 -4.23 23.82 21.68
CA LEU A 125 -5.64 23.43 21.55
C LEU A 125 -5.83 22.11 20.81
N THR A 126 -4.75 21.54 20.25
CA THR A 126 -4.80 20.34 19.43
C THR A 126 -3.72 19.33 19.84
N LYS A 127 -4.02 18.05 19.61
CA LYS A 127 -3.03 16.96 19.57
C LYS A 127 -2.75 16.62 18.12
N PRO A 128 -1.48 16.50 17.68
CA PRO A 128 -1.16 16.02 16.34
C PRO A 128 -1.86 14.70 16.05
N SER A 129 -2.30 14.52 14.80
CA SER A 129 -2.76 13.22 14.34
C SER A 129 -1.56 12.27 14.15
N GLU A 130 -1.82 10.98 14.16
CA GLU A 130 -0.78 10.00 13.81
C GLU A 130 -0.28 10.27 12.37
N PRO A 131 1.00 10.00 12.08
CA PRO A 131 1.52 10.12 10.73
C PRO A 131 0.73 9.23 9.74
N ALA A 132 0.54 9.72 8.53
CA ALA A 132 -0.07 8.94 7.46
C ALA A 132 0.84 7.76 7.10
N ARG A 133 0.25 6.57 6.99
CA ARG A 133 0.96 5.33 6.73
C ARG A 133 0.90 4.96 5.26
N SER A 134 1.85 4.15 4.83
CA SER A 134 1.90 3.69 3.45
C SER A 134 2.41 2.25 3.35
N TYR A 135 1.79 1.50 2.45
CA TYR A 135 2.13 0.12 2.13
C TYR A 135 2.30 -0.04 0.62
N ALA A 136 3.37 -0.67 0.19
CA ALA A 136 3.60 -1.01 -1.20
C ALA A 136 3.66 -2.52 -1.39
N TYR A 137 3.05 -3.00 -2.48
CA TYR A 137 3.05 -4.39 -2.91
C TYR A 137 3.67 -4.48 -4.30
N CYS A 138 4.84 -5.11 -4.41
CA CYS A 138 5.58 -5.32 -5.65
C CYS A 138 5.90 -6.81 -5.79
N SER A 139 5.16 -7.51 -6.64
CA SER A 139 5.36 -8.94 -6.92
C SER A 139 5.43 -9.22 -8.40
N ASP A 140 6.10 -10.30 -8.77
CA ASP A 140 6.36 -10.70 -10.15
C ASP A 140 7.09 -9.62 -10.97
N THR A 141 8.30 -9.29 -10.54
CA THR A 141 9.13 -8.31 -11.23
C THR A 141 10.60 -8.70 -11.25
N ARG A 142 11.27 -8.48 -12.39
CA ARG A 142 12.72 -8.42 -12.37
C ARG A 142 13.19 -7.22 -11.57
N TYR A 143 14.43 -7.24 -11.14
CA TYR A 143 15.08 -6.10 -10.52
C TYR A 143 15.02 -4.85 -11.41
N LEU A 144 14.48 -3.77 -10.86
CA LEU A 144 14.35 -2.47 -11.51
C LEU A 144 15.00 -1.41 -10.60
N PRO A 145 16.22 -0.95 -10.91
CA PRO A 145 16.91 0.07 -10.09
C PRO A 145 16.07 1.33 -9.87
N MET A 146 15.30 1.76 -10.88
CA MET A 146 14.46 2.96 -10.81
C MET A 146 13.23 2.82 -9.89
N LEU A 147 12.94 1.61 -9.40
CA LEU A 147 11.76 1.34 -8.57
C LEU A 147 11.78 2.15 -7.26
N HIS A 148 12.98 2.42 -6.72
CA HIS A 148 13.14 3.22 -5.50
C HIS A 148 12.52 4.62 -5.60
N GLU A 149 12.48 5.25 -6.79
CA GLU A 149 11.87 6.57 -6.97
C GLU A 149 10.36 6.55 -6.71
N CYS A 150 9.69 5.45 -7.12
CA CYS A 150 8.27 5.26 -6.89
C CYS A 150 7.95 4.92 -5.42
N LEU A 151 8.86 4.20 -4.74
CA LEU A 151 8.67 3.63 -3.41
C LEU A 151 9.22 4.48 -2.28
N LYS A 152 9.72 5.67 -2.59
CA LYS A 152 10.40 6.54 -1.63
C LYS A 152 9.59 6.72 -0.35
N ASP A 153 10.25 6.48 0.79
CA ASP A 153 9.75 6.67 2.16
C ASP A 153 8.44 5.89 2.48
N VAL A 154 8.19 4.76 1.79
CA VAL A 154 7.06 3.87 2.11
C VAL A 154 7.32 3.20 3.46
N ASN A 155 6.31 3.13 4.33
CA ASN A 155 6.46 2.53 5.66
C ASN A 155 6.72 1.01 5.58
N VAL A 156 5.97 0.29 4.75
CA VAL A 156 6.14 -1.15 4.55
C VAL A 156 6.14 -1.47 3.06
N LEU A 157 7.20 -2.13 2.60
CA LEU A 157 7.33 -2.66 1.25
C LEU A 157 7.25 -4.18 1.29
N TYR A 158 6.23 -4.77 0.65
CA TYR A 158 6.27 -6.17 0.22
C TYR A 158 6.94 -6.23 -1.16
N HIS A 159 8.00 -7.02 -1.27
CA HIS A 159 8.69 -7.24 -2.55
C HIS A 159 8.93 -8.73 -2.76
N GLU A 160 8.77 -9.20 -4.02
CA GLU A 160 9.16 -10.55 -4.34
C GLU A 160 10.65 -10.77 -4.09
N SER A 161 11.00 -12.01 -3.78
CA SER A 161 12.37 -12.48 -3.55
C SER A 161 12.48 -13.95 -3.96
N THR A 162 12.09 -14.19 -5.22
CA THR A 162 11.94 -15.55 -5.75
C THR A 162 13.24 -16.34 -5.69
N TYR A 163 14.40 -15.67 -5.79
CA TYR A 163 15.71 -16.30 -5.89
C TYR A 163 16.71 -15.78 -4.86
N SER A 164 17.70 -16.62 -4.53
CA SER A 164 18.91 -16.21 -3.80
C SER A 164 19.88 -15.49 -4.74
N GLU A 165 20.89 -14.83 -4.18
CA GLU A 165 21.95 -14.14 -4.93
C GLU A 165 22.70 -15.12 -5.87
N GLU A 166 22.95 -16.35 -5.45
CA GLU A 166 23.58 -17.37 -6.30
C GLU A 166 22.78 -17.71 -7.56
N ASP A 167 21.45 -17.56 -7.48
CA ASP A 167 20.51 -17.82 -8.57
C ASP A 167 20.14 -16.56 -9.39
N GLU A 168 20.91 -15.46 -9.30
CA GLU A 168 20.62 -14.21 -9.99
C GLU A 168 20.42 -14.38 -11.50
N ALA A 169 21.19 -15.26 -12.12
CA ALA A 169 21.04 -15.57 -13.54
C ALA A 169 19.64 -16.12 -13.88
N MET A 170 19.07 -16.92 -12.97
CA MET A 170 17.74 -17.48 -13.10
C MET A 170 16.68 -16.40 -12.85
N ALA A 171 16.88 -15.53 -11.84
CA ALA A 171 16.02 -14.38 -11.57
C ALA A 171 15.89 -13.52 -12.85
N LYS A 172 17.00 -13.17 -13.46
CA LYS A 172 17.03 -12.40 -14.71
C LYS A 172 16.33 -13.10 -15.87
N LEU A 173 16.54 -14.42 -16.04
CA LEU A 173 15.97 -15.22 -17.11
C LEU A 173 14.44 -15.32 -17.00
N TYR A 174 13.93 -15.48 -15.79
CA TYR A 174 12.50 -15.68 -15.52
C TYR A 174 11.75 -14.42 -15.11
N PHE A 175 12.40 -13.24 -15.13
CA PHE A 175 11.81 -11.94 -14.80
C PHE A 175 11.39 -11.83 -13.34
N HIS A 176 12.25 -12.29 -12.46
CA HIS A 176 12.10 -12.19 -11.00
C HIS A 176 13.30 -11.47 -10.38
N SER A 177 13.22 -11.25 -9.07
CA SER A 177 14.26 -10.60 -8.27
C SER A 177 14.90 -11.59 -7.30
N THR A 178 16.12 -11.28 -6.87
CA THR A 178 16.73 -11.94 -5.71
C THR A 178 16.36 -11.22 -4.42
N ALA A 179 16.54 -11.89 -3.27
CA ALA A 179 16.35 -11.29 -1.96
C ALA A 179 17.28 -10.08 -1.74
N ALA A 180 18.53 -10.18 -2.17
CA ALA A 180 19.49 -9.07 -2.13
C ALA A 180 19.03 -7.87 -2.98
N GLN A 181 18.49 -8.12 -4.17
CA GLN A 181 17.95 -7.07 -5.05
C GLN A 181 16.72 -6.39 -4.45
N ALA A 182 15.81 -7.15 -3.82
CA ALA A 182 14.67 -6.60 -3.09
C ALA A 182 15.12 -5.70 -1.93
N ALA A 183 16.14 -6.13 -1.18
CA ALA A 183 16.73 -5.37 -0.10
C ALA A 183 17.45 -4.09 -0.60
N GLN A 184 18.09 -4.15 -1.77
CA GLN A 184 18.70 -2.98 -2.39
C GLN A 184 17.63 -1.93 -2.75
N VAL A 185 16.51 -2.34 -3.36
CA VAL A 185 15.37 -1.45 -3.64
C VAL A 185 14.85 -0.81 -2.35
N ALA A 186 14.69 -1.61 -1.29
CA ALA A 186 14.20 -1.14 0.01
C ALA A 186 15.15 -0.10 0.63
N SER A 187 16.45 -0.34 0.56
CA SER A 187 17.51 0.56 1.06
C SER A 187 17.53 1.87 0.28
N ASP A 188 17.54 1.80 -1.05
CA ASP A 188 17.60 2.98 -1.93
C ASP A 188 16.33 3.84 -1.82
N ALA A 189 15.17 3.20 -1.57
CA ALA A 189 13.89 3.86 -1.37
C ALA A 189 13.69 4.39 0.06
N ASN A 190 14.60 4.10 1.00
CA ASN A 190 14.47 4.45 2.42
C ASN A 190 13.12 3.99 3.01
N VAL A 191 12.71 2.73 2.73
CA VAL A 191 11.46 2.20 3.29
C VAL A 191 11.59 1.92 4.79
N GLY A 192 10.48 1.92 5.51
CA GLY A 192 10.50 1.63 6.95
C GLY A 192 10.76 0.15 7.24
N LYS A 193 10.17 -0.76 6.49
CA LYS A 193 10.30 -2.22 6.65
C LYS A 193 10.17 -2.93 5.30
N LEU A 194 10.97 -3.96 5.07
CA LEU A 194 10.87 -4.86 3.93
C LEU A 194 10.24 -6.19 4.35
N VAL A 195 9.26 -6.63 3.58
CA VAL A 195 8.64 -7.96 3.69
C VAL A 195 8.98 -8.73 2.43
N LEU A 196 9.76 -9.79 2.55
CA LEU A 196 10.07 -10.69 1.45
C LEU A 196 8.93 -11.68 1.23
N GLY A 197 8.67 -12.04 -0.01
CA GLY A 197 7.69 -13.07 -0.35
C GLY A 197 7.88 -13.61 -1.75
N HIS A 198 6.94 -14.44 -2.22
CA HIS A 198 7.01 -15.08 -3.54
C HIS A 198 8.27 -15.94 -3.72
N TYR A 199 8.54 -16.81 -2.76
CA TYR A 199 9.72 -17.69 -2.77
C TYR A 199 9.61 -18.79 -3.81
N SER A 200 10.73 -19.16 -4.44
CA SER A 200 10.78 -20.34 -5.30
C SER A 200 10.63 -21.62 -4.46
N ALA A 201 9.78 -22.54 -4.90
CA ALA A 201 9.62 -23.85 -4.27
C ALA A 201 10.90 -24.72 -4.26
N ARG A 202 11.99 -24.26 -4.85
CA ARG A 202 13.31 -24.90 -4.78
C ARG A 202 13.98 -24.79 -3.42
N TYR A 203 13.62 -23.76 -2.63
CA TYR A 203 14.19 -23.54 -1.31
C TYR A 203 13.32 -24.26 -0.28
N GLU A 204 13.94 -25.13 0.50
CA GLU A 204 13.30 -25.81 1.64
C GLU A 204 13.28 -24.91 2.88
N ASP A 205 14.16 -23.90 2.92
CA ASP A 205 14.31 -22.93 4.01
C ASP A 205 14.58 -21.54 3.44
N GLU A 206 13.67 -20.63 3.66
CA GLU A 206 13.74 -19.23 3.22
C GLU A 206 14.65 -18.35 4.10
N ASN A 207 15.15 -18.87 5.23
CA ASN A 207 16.04 -18.11 6.12
C ASN A 207 17.31 -17.64 5.40
N ARG A 208 17.79 -18.39 4.42
CA ARG A 208 18.91 -17.97 3.59
C ARG A 208 18.59 -16.66 2.84
N LEU A 209 17.41 -16.56 2.23
CA LEU A 209 16.96 -15.34 1.55
C LEU A 209 16.85 -14.16 2.53
N LEU A 210 16.38 -14.44 3.74
CA LEU A 210 16.29 -13.43 4.80
C LEU A 210 17.66 -12.90 5.20
N GLU A 211 18.65 -13.76 5.38
CA GLU A 211 20.01 -13.37 5.74
C GLU A 211 20.67 -12.52 4.64
N GLU A 212 20.56 -12.95 3.38
CA GLU A 212 21.05 -12.18 2.24
C GLU A 212 20.45 -10.75 2.22
N ALA A 213 19.15 -10.65 2.40
CA ALA A 213 18.46 -9.35 2.44
C ALA A 213 18.85 -8.52 3.65
N LYS A 214 18.96 -9.10 4.84
CA LYS A 214 19.32 -8.38 6.09
C LYS A 214 20.73 -7.80 6.07
N ASN A 215 21.64 -8.38 5.31
CA ASN A 215 22.98 -7.82 5.13
C ASN A 215 22.96 -6.45 4.43
N ILE A 216 21.90 -6.16 3.64
CA ILE A 216 21.72 -4.90 2.90
C ILE A 216 20.70 -4.00 3.63
N PHE A 217 19.56 -4.58 4.03
CA PHE A 217 18.48 -3.86 4.70
C PHE A 217 18.05 -4.61 5.97
N PRO A 218 18.56 -4.24 7.16
CA PRO A 218 18.37 -4.99 8.40
C PRO A 218 16.92 -5.16 8.84
N ASN A 219 16.04 -4.15 8.57
CA ASN A 219 14.61 -4.24 8.94
C ASN A 219 13.80 -5.05 7.91
N THR A 220 14.22 -6.30 7.70
CA THR A 220 13.60 -7.25 6.78
C THR A 220 12.98 -8.42 7.53
N VAL A 221 11.81 -8.85 7.08
CA VAL A 221 11.12 -10.05 7.58
C VAL A 221 10.65 -10.92 6.42
N LEU A 222 10.48 -12.22 6.67
CA LEU A 222 9.80 -13.13 5.74
C LEU A 222 8.29 -12.94 5.85
N SER A 223 7.58 -13.06 4.74
CA SER A 223 6.12 -13.24 4.77
C SER A 223 5.78 -14.71 5.07
N ASP A 224 4.73 -14.91 5.85
CA ASP A 224 4.16 -16.22 6.14
C ASP A 224 2.65 -16.10 6.25
N GLU A 225 1.93 -17.22 6.08
CA GLU A 225 0.47 -17.26 6.22
C GLU A 225 0.05 -16.88 7.65
N GLY A 226 -0.82 -15.89 7.76
CA GLY A 226 -1.29 -15.40 9.06
C GLY A 226 -0.37 -14.38 9.74
N LEU A 227 0.76 -14.01 9.13
CA LEU A 227 1.62 -12.95 9.66
C LEU A 227 0.87 -11.61 9.67
N ILE A 228 0.84 -10.95 10.82
CA ILE A 228 0.31 -9.60 10.99
C ILE A 228 1.48 -8.63 11.05
N ILE A 229 1.42 -7.60 10.22
CA ILE A 229 2.42 -6.53 10.15
C ILE A 229 1.73 -5.20 10.40
N ASP A 230 2.20 -4.49 11.41
CA ASP A 230 1.79 -3.10 11.64
C ASP A 230 2.53 -2.17 10.66
N VAL A 231 1.76 -1.29 10.04
CA VAL A 231 2.23 -0.29 9.05
C VAL A 231 2.44 1.05 9.72
#